data_6abe685c636eeb97d263a799b7f3e579
#
_entry.id   6abe685c636eeb97d263a799b7f3e579
#
_cell.length_a   1.000
_cell.length_b   1.000
_cell.length_c   1.000
_cell.angle_alpha   90.00
_cell.angle_beta   90.00
_cell.angle_gamma   90.00
#
_symmetry.space_group_name_H-M   'P 1'
#
loop_
_entity.id
_entity.type
_entity.pdbx_description
1 polymer ?
#
loop_
_entity_poly.entity_id
_entity_poly.type
_entity_poly.pdbx_seq_one_letter_code
_entity_poly.pdbx_strand_id
1 'polypeptide(L)'
;MKKYIALTLLITTVCFAQKTAVYCIGDSTMADKKDPERNPEHGWAQVLQPFFNDNIVIINKAVNGRSTKSFINEKRWDSVYNKLKKGDYVFIEFGHNDEKIEDSTRYTNPHTAYRHNLIRFVKESREKGAIPILLTSIARRNFNEKGVLVPTHGDYPLETRLAAQEYSVPLIDLEYHTELLEQSYGPEKSKQLHLHFKAGENAYYDKDKADDTHLSKKGAVEVAGIVVKQLKILQDKSLEKLKKSMK
;
A
#
# COMPACT_ATOMS: atom_id res chain seq x y z
N MET A 1 -28.96 67.79 -3.36
CA MET A 1 -28.33 66.66 -4.08
C MET A 1 -27.74 65.69 -3.04
N LYS A 2 -28.37 64.53 -2.80
CA LYS A 2 -27.84 63.49 -1.86
C LYS A 2 -26.87 62.57 -2.63
N LYS A 3 -25.60 62.58 -2.23
CA LYS A 3 -24.56 61.68 -2.79
C LYS A 3 -24.70 60.33 -2.10
N TYR A 4 -25.03 59.27 -2.83
CA TYR A 4 -24.98 57.87 -2.35
C TYR A 4 -23.55 57.34 -2.59
N ILE A 5 -22.86 56.99 -1.54
CA ILE A 5 -21.57 56.29 -1.58
C ILE A 5 -21.92 54.80 -1.61
N ALA A 6 -21.67 54.14 -2.74
CA ALA A 6 -21.78 52.69 -2.85
C ALA A 6 -20.50 52.07 -2.27
N LEU A 7 -20.63 51.37 -1.14
CA LEU A 7 -19.56 50.59 -0.51
C LEU A 7 -19.52 49.21 -1.17
N THR A 8 -18.53 49.00 -2.05
CA THR A 8 -18.31 47.72 -2.70
C THR A 8 -17.57 46.79 -1.72
N LEU A 9 -18.28 45.80 -1.18
CA LEU A 9 -17.70 44.79 -0.29
C LEU A 9 -16.92 43.75 -1.14
N LEU A 10 -15.58 43.81 -1.08
CA LEU A 10 -14.70 42.83 -1.73
C LEU A 10 -14.66 41.56 -0.90
N ILE A 11 -15.45 40.54 -1.28
CA ILE A 11 -15.44 39.19 -0.64
C ILE A 11 -14.25 38.44 -1.21
N THR A 12 -13.14 38.39 -0.47
CA THR A 12 -12.02 37.53 -0.77
C THR A 12 -12.38 36.10 -0.35
N THR A 13 -12.74 35.26 -1.30
CA THR A 13 -12.89 33.81 -1.07
C THR A 13 -11.50 33.21 -0.89
N VAL A 14 -11.16 32.86 0.36
CA VAL A 14 -9.97 32.04 0.65
C VAL A 14 -10.26 30.63 0.16
N CYS A 15 -9.79 30.28 -1.02
CA CYS A 15 -9.88 28.94 -1.56
C CYS A 15 -8.82 28.08 -0.84
N PHE A 16 -9.21 27.34 0.21
CA PHE A 16 -8.35 26.31 0.77
C PHE A 16 -8.17 25.23 -0.29
N ALA A 17 -6.94 25.06 -0.78
CA ALA A 17 -6.63 23.97 -1.69
C ALA A 17 -6.96 22.64 -1.01
N GLN A 18 -7.92 21.91 -1.56
CA GLN A 18 -8.32 20.61 -1.03
C GLN A 18 -7.15 19.64 -1.12
N LYS A 19 -6.75 19.05 0.02
CA LYS A 19 -5.72 17.99 0.05
C LYS A 19 -6.15 16.83 -0.82
N THR A 20 -5.19 16.24 -1.54
CA THR A 20 -5.41 15.03 -2.32
C THR A 20 -5.23 13.81 -1.43
N ALA A 21 -6.19 12.91 -1.42
CA ALA A 21 -6.10 11.67 -0.67
C ALA A 21 -5.37 10.58 -1.47
N VAL A 22 -4.56 9.80 -0.76
CA VAL A 22 -4.00 8.52 -1.21
C VAL A 22 -4.59 7.44 -0.32
N TYR A 23 -5.57 6.72 -0.83
CA TYR A 23 -6.15 5.57 -0.15
C TYR A 23 -5.26 4.35 -0.38
N CYS A 24 -4.83 3.70 0.70
CA CYS A 24 -4.07 2.46 0.66
C CYS A 24 -5.00 1.32 1.05
N ILE A 25 -5.21 0.36 0.15
CA ILE A 25 -6.00 -0.86 0.39
C ILE A 25 -5.11 -2.08 0.21
N GLY A 26 -5.19 -3.00 1.17
CA GLY A 26 -4.28 -4.15 1.21
C GLY A 26 -4.44 -4.97 2.48
N ASP A 27 -3.42 -5.75 2.76
CA ASP A 27 -3.37 -6.67 3.88
C ASP A 27 -2.47 -6.20 5.05
N SER A 28 -1.93 -7.17 5.82
CA SER A 28 -1.13 -6.88 7.02
C SER A 28 0.21 -6.22 6.74
N THR A 29 0.78 -6.41 5.56
CA THR A 29 2.09 -5.82 5.22
C THR A 29 1.99 -4.31 4.99
N MET A 30 0.81 -3.84 4.62
CA MET A 30 0.49 -2.44 4.41
C MET A 30 -0.21 -1.77 5.62
N ALA A 31 -0.95 -2.54 6.42
CA ALA A 31 -1.90 -2.04 7.43
C ALA A 31 -1.26 -1.32 8.62
N ASP A 32 -1.98 -0.33 9.17
CA ASP A 32 -1.62 0.28 10.44
C ASP A 32 -1.66 -0.74 11.59
N LYS A 33 -0.65 -0.69 12.45
CA LYS A 33 -0.56 -1.50 13.66
C LYS A 33 -0.98 -0.68 14.86
N LYS A 34 -1.64 -1.35 15.81
CA LYS A 34 -2.00 -0.74 17.09
C LYS A 34 -0.74 -0.47 17.91
N ASP A 35 -0.77 0.57 18.71
CA ASP A 35 0.30 0.96 19.62
C ASP A 35 1.68 1.09 18.91
N PRO A 36 1.79 1.95 17.87
CA PRO A 36 2.95 2.00 17.00
C PRO A 36 4.25 2.41 17.70
N GLU A 37 4.16 3.02 18.90
CA GLU A 37 5.34 3.40 19.68
C GLU A 37 5.98 2.19 20.40
N ARG A 38 5.19 1.17 20.72
CA ARG A 38 5.65 -0.04 21.42
C ARG A 38 5.67 -1.27 20.56
N ASN A 39 4.74 -1.36 19.61
CA ASN A 39 4.66 -2.47 18.69
C ASN A 39 5.79 -2.40 17.66
N PRO A 40 6.70 -3.38 17.60
CA PRO A 40 7.77 -3.39 16.61
C PRO A 40 7.28 -3.67 15.19
N GLU A 41 6.07 -4.25 15.03
CA GLU A 41 5.44 -4.50 13.73
C GLU A 41 4.85 -3.22 13.15
N HIS A 42 5.17 -2.94 11.88
CA HIS A 42 4.62 -1.81 11.12
C HIS A 42 4.22 -2.25 9.71
N GLY A 43 3.10 -1.71 9.20
CA GLY A 43 2.83 -1.77 7.77
C GLY A 43 3.55 -0.64 7.03
N TRP A 44 3.95 -0.88 5.79
CA TRP A 44 4.70 0.12 5.04
C TRP A 44 3.90 1.40 4.75
N ALA A 45 2.57 1.31 4.57
CA ALA A 45 1.74 2.50 4.38
C ALA A 45 1.54 3.31 5.67
N GLN A 46 1.70 2.70 6.85
CA GLN A 46 1.67 3.39 8.14
C GLN A 46 2.78 4.44 8.27
N VAL A 47 3.91 4.21 7.64
CA VAL A 47 5.08 5.08 7.69
C VAL A 47 5.26 5.92 6.43
N LEU A 48 4.27 5.96 5.54
CA LEU A 48 4.37 6.60 4.23
C LEU A 48 4.17 8.13 4.25
N GLN A 49 3.34 8.66 5.18
CA GLN A 49 3.00 10.10 5.23
C GLN A 49 4.22 11.04 5.26
N PRO A 50 5.30 10.75 6.00
CA PRO A 50 6.48 11.62 6.06
C PRO A 50 7.19 11.87 4.71
N PHE A 51 6.99 11.02 3.73
CA PHE A 51 7.56 11.15 2.38
C PHE A 51 6.82 12.16 1.49
N PHE A 52 5.68 12.69 1.97
CA PHE A 52 4.86 13.65 1.24
C PHE A 52 4.71 14.96 2.02
N ASN A 53 4.49 16.04 1.29
CA ASN A 53 4.13 17.34 1.87
C ASN A 53 2.64 17.38 2.25
N ASP A 54 2.20 18.52 2.80
CA ASP A 54 0.85 18.69 3.36
C ASP A 54 -0.27 18.73 2.30
N ASN A 55 0.05 18.71 1.02
CA ASN A 55 -0.94 18.64 -0.07
C ASN A 55 -1.49 17.20 -0.24
N ILE A 56 -0.79 16.20 0.29
CA ILE A 56 -1.20 14.79 0.29
C ILE A 56 -1.58 14.34 1.69
N VAL A 57 -2.65 13.56 1.79
CA VAL A 57 -3.02 12.83 3.01
C VAL A 57 -3.07 11.34 2.71
N ILE A 58 -2.30 10.55 3.43
CA ILE A 58 -2.33 9.09 3.35
C ILE A 58 -3.49 8.59 4.21
N ILE A 59 -4.41 7.84 3.61
CA ILE A 59 -5.57 7.24 4.27
C ILE A 59 -5.42 5.72 4.18
N ASN A 60 -4.76 5.14 5.16
CA ASN A 60 -4.55 3.70 5.19
C ASN A 60 -5.83 2.96 5.58
N LYS A 61 -6.33 2.13 4.66
CA LYS A 61 -7.51 1.27 4.81
C LYS A 61 -7.17 -0.20 4.71
N ALA A 62 -5.89 -0.54 4.58
CA ALA A 62 -5.41 -1.91 4.64
C ALA A 62 -5.73 -2.54 6.01
N VAL A 63 -5.98 -3.85 6.02
CA VAL A 63 -6.37 -4.56 7.23
C VAL A 63 -5.70 -5.93 7.29
N ASN A 64 -5.14 -6.25 8.46
CA ASN A 64 -4.47 -7.53 8.71
C ASN A 64 -5.34 -8.73 8.28
N GLY A 65 -4.72 -9.66 7.55
CA GLY A 65 -5.35 -10.92 7.18
C GLY A 65 -6.39 -10.83 6.04
N ARG A 66 -6.51 -9.69 5.34
CA ARG A 66 -7.50 -9.55 4.25
C ARG A 66 -6.89 -9.91 2.91
N SER A 67 -7.65 -10.72 2.17
CA SER A 67 -7.50 -10.94 0.75
C SER A 67 -8.37 -9.98 -0.04
N THR A 68 -8.23 -9.93 -1.37
CA THR A 68 -9.16 -9.19 -2.23
C THR A 68 -10.61 -9.59 -1.97
N LYS A 69 -10.87 -10.90 -1.84
CA LYS A 69 -12.20 -11.48 -1.58
C LYS A 69 -12.77 -11.02 -0.24
N SER A 70 -12.03 -11.21 0.85
CA SER A 70 -12.52 -10.85 2.18
C SER A 70 -12.68 -9.33 2.33
N PHE A 71 -11.81 -8.54 1.71
CA PHE A 71 -11.92 -7.08 1.70
C PHE A 71 -13.22 -6.59 1.03
N ILE A 72 -13.62 -7.24 -0.06
CA ILE A 72 -14.89 -6.98 -0.76
C ILE A 72 -16.06 -7.48 0.08
N ASN A 73 -16.04 -8.72 0.54
CA ASN A 73 -17.15 -9.35 1.26
C ASN A 73 -17.48 -8.64 2.58
N GLU A 74 -16.47 -8.10 3.26
CA GLU A 74 -16.62 -7.30 4.48
C GLU A 74 -17.03 -5.83 4.18
N LYS A 75 -17.33 -5.49 2.92
CA LYS A 75 -17.70 -4.14 2.47
C LYS A 75 -16.66 -3.05 2.80
N ARG A 76 -15.40 -3.46 2.96
CA ARG A 76 -14.30 -2.52 3.21
C ARG A 76 -14.02 -1.70 1.98
N TRP A 77 -14.09 -2.33 0.80
CA TRP A 77 -13.97 -1.62 -0.46
C TRP A 77 -15.11 -0.59 -0.63
N ASP A 78 -16.36 -0.96 -0.34
CA ASP A 78 -17.50 -0.03 -0.45
C ASP A 78 -17.26 1.22 0.41
N SER A 79 -16.67 1.07 1.58
CA SER A 79 -16.35 2.18 2.48
C SER A 79 -15.29 3.14 1.91
N VAL A 80 -14.36 2.64 1.08
CA VAL A 80 -13.37 3.44 0.36
C VAL A 80 -14.02 4.07 -0.87
N TYR A 81 -14.66 3.26 -1.73
CA TYR A 81 -15.31 3.67 -2.96
C TYR A 81 -16.27 4.87 -2.75
N ASN A 82 -17.09 4.82 -1.70
CA ASN A 82 -18.04 5.89 -1.39
C ASN A 82 -17.38 7.23 -0.97
N LYS A 83 -16.08 7.21 -0.61
CA LYS A 83 -15.33 8.40 -0.19
C LYS A 83 -14.42 8.95 -1.27
N LEU A 84 -14.13 8.15 -2.31
CA LEU A 84 -13.26 8.55 -3.40
C LEU A 84 -13.79 9.78 -4.13
N LYS A 85 -12.88 10.67 -4.47
CA LYS A 85 -13.12 11.89 -5.24
C LYS A 85 -12.20 11.94 -6.45
N LYS A 86 -12.61 12.71 -7.45
CA LYS A 86 -11.78 12.96 -8.63
C LYS A 86 -10.41 13.51 -8.23
N GLY A 87 -9.37 12.84 -8.72
CA GLY A 87 -7.97 13.21 -8.47
C GLY A 87 -7.35 12.60 -7.20
N ASP A 88 -8.11 11.80 -6.44
CA ASP A 88 -7.54 10.93 -5.38
C ASP A 88 -6.76 9.78 -6.01
N TYR A 89 -5.89 9.16 -5.23
CA TYR A 89 -5.14 7.96 -5.62
C TYR A 89 -5.57 6.76 -4.81
N VAL A 90 -5.49 5.56 -5.40
CA VAL A 90 -5.75 4.29 -4.71
C VAL A 90 -4.57 3.35 -4.92
N PHE A 91 -3.80 3.09 -3.87
CA PHE A 91 -2.75 2.07 -3.84
C PHE A 91 -3.37 0.73 -3.48
N ILE A 92 -3.17 -0.27 -4.33
CA ILE A 92 -3.83 -1.57 -4.25
C ILE A 92 -2.77 -2.66 -4.16
N GLU A 93 -2.57 -3.26 -2.98
CA GLU A 93 -1.62 -4.34 -2.73
C GLU A 93 -2.30 -5.49 -2.00
N PHE A 94 -2.46 -6.62 -2.67
CA PHE A 94 -3.00 -7.86 -2.12
C PHE A 94 -2.24 -9.06 -2.67
N GLY A 95 -2.37 -10.22 -1.99
CA GLY A 95 -1.80 -11.49 -2.42
C GLY A 95 -1.58 -12.44 -1.25
N HIS A 96 -0.88 -11.99 -0.18
CA HIS A 96 -0.50 -12.82 0.97
C HIS A 96 -1.63 -13.63 1.60
N ASN A 97 -2.87 -13.19 1.46
CA ASN A 97 -4.03 -13.90 1.99
C ASN A 97 -4.88 -14.53 0.89
N ASP A 98 -4.81 -14.02 -0.33
CA ASP A 98 -5.46 -14.59 -1.50
C ASP A 98 -4.91 -15.98 -1.82
N GLU A 99 -3.63 -16.23 -1.57
CA GLU A 99 -2.93 -17.51 -1.81
C GLU A 99 -3.22 -18.61 -0.77
N LYS A 100 -3.95 -18.31 0.31
CA LYS A 100 -4.22 -19.28 1.39
C LYS A 100 -5.29 -20.29 1.01
N ILE A 101 -4.91 -21.29 0.22
CA ILE A 101 -5.82 -22.29 -0.35
C ILE A 101 -6.67 -23.03 0.70
N GLU A 102 -6.14 -23.20 1.91
CA GLU A 102 -6.83 -23.87 3.02
C GLU A 102 -7.93 -23.00 3.67
N ASP A 103 -7.97 -21.72 3.35
CA ASP A 103 -8.94 -20.78 3.92
C ASP A 103 -9.91 -20.26 2.85
N SER A 104 -11.05 -20.94 2.73
CA SER A 104 -12.08 -20.60 1.74
C SER A 104 -12.65 -19.19 1.90
N THR A 105 -12.49 -18.56 3.06
CA THR A 105 -12.98 -17.18 3.30
C THR A 105 -12.05 -16.14 2.67
N ARG A 106 -10.78 -16.48 2.45
CA ARG A 106 -9.74 -15.62 1.91
C ARG A 106 -9.25 -16.03 0.52
N TYR A 107 -9.11 -17.33 0.30
CA TYR A 107 -8.57 -17.85 -0.94
C TYR A 107 -9.30 -17.34 -2.17
N THR A 108 -8.51 -16.95 -3.17
CA THR A 108 -8.94 -16.65 -4.54
C THR A 108 -8.00 -17.34 -5.53
N ASN A 109 -8.54 -17.96 -6.57
CA ASN A 109 -7.69 -18.44 -7.64
C ASN A 109 -7.03 -17.24 -8.36
N PRO A 110 -5.69 -17.24 -8.60
CA PRO A 110 -4.97 -16.09 -9.15
C PRO A 110 -5.49 -15.66 -10.51
N HIS A 111 -5.73 -16.61 -11.42
CA HIS A 111 -6.09 -16.35 -12.82
C HIS A 111 -7.57 -15.93 -13.01
N THR A 112 -8.41 -16.14 -12.01
CA THR A 112 -9.84 -15.84 -12.08
C THR A 112 -10.26 -14.83 -11.04
N ALA A 113 -10.62 -15.27 -9.82
CA ALA A 113 -11.22 -14.40 -8.80
C ALA A 113 -10.28 -13.27 -8.33
N TYR A 114 -8.99 -13.55 -8.11
CA TYR A 114 -8.02 -12.52 -7.72
C TYR A 114 -7.90 -11.44 -8.80
N ARG A 115 -7.60 -11.87 -10.04
CA ARG A 115 -7.51 -10.96 -11.18
C ARG A 115 -8.79 -10.14 -11.37
N HIS A 116 -9.96 -10.80 -11.30
CA HIS A 116 -11.26 -10.12 -11.39
C HIS A 116 -11.42 -9.04 -10.30
N ASN A 117 -11.05 -9.34 -9.08
CA ASN A 117 -11.14 -8.39 -7.96
C ASN A 117 -10.21 -7.19 -8.14
N LEU A 118 -8.97 -7.40 -8.63
CA LEU A 118 -8.06 -6.30 -8.95
C LEU A 118 -8.65 -5.38 -10.04
N ILE A 119 -9.19 -5.98 -11.10
CA ILE A 119 -9.84 -5.24 -12.20
C ILE A 119 -11.05 -4.46 -11.68
N ARG A 120 -11.81 -5.03 -10.77
CA ARG A 120 -12.93 -4.35 -10.10
C ARG A 120 -12.45 -3.10 -9.35
N PHE A 121 -11.44 -3.21 -8.51
CA PHE A 121 -10.87 -2.06 -7.79
C PHE A 121 -10.40 -0.96 -8.75
N VAL A 122 -9.75 -1.34 -9.85
CA VAL A 122 -9.29 -0.42 -10.89
C VAL A 122 -10.45 0.33 -11.54
N LYS A 123 -11.46 -0.41 -12.03
CA LYS A 123 -12.61 0.17 -12.74
C LYS A 123 -13.41 1.10 -11.84
N GLU A 124 -13.77 0.62 -10.64
CA GLU A 124 -14.56 1.39 -9.70
C GLU A 124 -13.80 2.64 -9.18
N SER A 125 -12.46 2.57 -9.02
CA SER A 125 -11.65 3.77 -8.73
C SER A 125 -11.80 4.81 -9.85
N ARG A 126 -11.67 4.38 -11.11
CA ARG A 126 -11.79 5.26 -12.28
C ARG A 126 -13.18 5.85 -12.45
N GLU A 127 -14.24 5.13 -12.11
CA GLU A 127 -15.62 5.63 -12.10
C GLU A 127 -15.77 6.86 -11.19
N LYS A 128 -15.01 6.90 -10.07
CA LYS A 128 -14.97 8.05 -9.17
C LYS A 128 -14.00 9.15 -9.63
N GLY A 129 -13.31 8.94 -10.75
CA GLY A 129 -12.25 9.83 -11.22
C GLY A 129 -10.98 9.77 -10.37
N ALA A 130 -10.82 8.74 -9.55
CA ALA A 130 -9.59 8.44 -8.83
C ALA A 130 -8.61 7.68 -9.71
N ILE A 131 -7.34 7.72 -9.34
CA ILE A 131 -6.21 7.14 -10.08
C ILE A 131 -5.75 5.88 -9.34
N PRO A 132 -6.06 4.67 -9.84
CA PRO A 132 -5.56 3.42 -9.25
C PRO A 132 -4.08 3.23 -9.58
N ILE A 133 -3.34 2.64 -8.64
CA ILE A 133 -1.97 2.19 -8.79
C ILE A 133 -1.93 0.77 -8.23
N LEU A 134 -1.55 -0.19 -9.07
CA LEU A 134 -1.37 -1.57 -8.64
C LEU A 134 0.03 -1.79 -8.09
N LEU A 135 0.10 -2.56 -7.02
CA LEU A 135 1.35 -2.97 -6.39
C LEU A 135 1.33 -4.51 -6.25
N THR A 136 2.41 -5.19 -6.66
CA THR A 136 2.57 -6.60 -6.32
C THR A 136 2.81 -6.74 -4.82
N SER A 137 2.49 -7.91 -4.23
CA SER A 137 2.81 -8.17 -2.82
C SER A 137 4.30 -8.02 -2.57
N ILE A 138 4.69 -7.55 -1.39
CA ILE A 138 6.10 -7.60 -0.98
C ILE A 138 6.57 -9.05 -0.87
N ALA A 139 7.85 -9.32 -1.13
CA ALA A 139 8.44 -10.64 -0.94
C ALA A 139 8.42 -11.04 0.54
N ARG A 140 8.29 -12.35 0.81
CA ARG A 140 8.64 -12.92 2.11
C ARG A 140 10.14 -13.16 2.16
N ARG A 141 10.70 -13.06 3.36
CA ARG A 141 12.06 -13.49 3.63
C ARG A 141 12.11 -15.03 3.64
N ASN A 142 12.32 -15.63 2.48
CA ASN A 142 12.33 -17.08 2.30
C ASN A 142 13.63 -17.53 1.62
N PHE A 143 14.71 -17.63 2.41
CA PHE A 143 15.99 -18.11 1.92
C PHE A 143 16.10 -19.63 2.06
N ASN A 144 16.59 -20.29 1.00
CA ASN A 144 16.94 -21.70 1.05
C ASN A 144 18.28 -21.93 1.78
N GLU A 145 18.69 -23.19 1.96
CA GLU A 145 19.92 -23.58 2.64
C GLU A 145 21.19 -23.03 1.96
N LYS A 146 21.12 -22.65 0.69
CA LYS A 146 22.23 -22.03 -0.06
C LYS A 146 22.25 -20.51 0.05
N GLY A 147 21.37 -19.92 0.85
CA GLY A 147 21.25 -18.47 1.01
C GLY A 147 20.64 -17.75 -0.20
N VAL A 148 19.89 -18.46 -1.03
CA VAL A 148 19.17 -17.89 -2.17
C VAL A 148 17.72 -17.63 -1.77
N LEU A 149 17.23 -16.43 -2.03
CA LEU A 149 15.82 -16.08 -1.83
C LEU A 149 14.95 -16.84 -2.84
N VAL A 150 13.87 -17.44 -2.37
CA VAL A 150 12.95 -18.24 -3.18
C VAL A 150 11.56 -17.56 -3.15
N PRO A 151 10.98 -17.19 -4.30
CA PRO A 151 9.64 -16.61 -4.38
C PRO A 151 8.58 -17.52 -3.74
N THR A 152 7.56 -16.91 -3.11
CA THR A 152 6.52 -17.66 -2.38
C THR A 152 5.10 -17.34 -2.82
N HIS A 153 4.91 -16.36 -3.71
CA HIS A 153 3.57 -15.85 -4.07
C HIS A 153 2.94 -16.51 -5.31
N GLY A 154 3.60 -17.53 -5.91
CA GLY A 154 3.09 -18.21 -7.09
C GLY A 154 2.72 -17.22 -8.21
N ASP A 155 1.53 -17.36 -8.77
CA ASP A 155 1.08 -16.56 -9.93
C ASP A 155 0.41 -15.22 -9.56
N TYR A 156 0.25 -14.90 -8.26
CA TYR A 156 -0.45 -13.67 -7.86
C TYR A 156 0.26 -12.39 -8.34
N PRO A 157 1.58 -12.26 -8.22
CA PRO A 157 2.28 -11.09 -8.76
C PRO A 157 2.22 -11.03 -10.29
N LEU A 158 2.28 -12.18 -10.98
CA LEU A 158 2.11 -12.23 -12.43
C LEU A 158 0.75 -11.67 -12.85
N GLU A 159 -0.34 -12.08 -12.18
CA GLU A 159 -1.68 -11.59 -12.48
C GLU A 159 -1.84 -10.10 -12.18
N THR A 160 -1.16 -9.58 -11.16
CA THR A 160 -1.12 -8.14 -10.88
C THR A 160 -0.43 -7.38 -12.02
N ARG A 161 0.71 -7.87 -12.52
CA ARG A 161 1.45 -7.29 -13.66
C ARG A 161 0.61 -7.31 -14.93
N LEU A 162 -0.05 -8.44 -15.22
CA LEU A 162 -0.91 -8.59 -16.38
C LEU A 162 -2.15 -7.69 -16.33
N ALA A 163 -2.78 -7.58 -15.16
CA ALA A 163 -3.92 -6.66 -14.96
C ALA A 163 -3.49 -5.20 -15.13
N ALA A 164 -2.32 -4.82 -14.63
CA ALA A 164 -1.78 -3.47 -14.80
C ALA A 164 -1.53 -3.15 -16.28
N GLN A 165 -0.94 -4.09 -17.03
CA GLN A 165 -0.69 -3.94 -18.46
C GLN A 165 -1.99 -3.83 -19.25
N GLU A 166 -2.92 -4.78 -19.07
CA GLU A 166 -4.18 -4.84 -19.82
C GLU A 166 -5.04 -3.58 -19.62
N TYR A 167 -5.09 -3.08 -18.38
CA TYR A 167 -5.90 -1.91 -18.06
C TYR A 167 -5.11 -0.59 -18.07
N SER A 168 -3.85 -0.62 -18.51
CA SER A 168 -2.97 0.56 -18.53
C SER A 168 -3.00 1.30 -17.17
N VAL A 169 -2.67 0.58 -16.11
CA VAL A 169 -2.61 1.09 -14.74
C VAL A 169 -1.15 1.24 -14.33
N PRO A 170 -0.74 2.35 -13.71
CA PRO A 170 0.60 2.44 -13.12
C PRO A 170 0.86 1.26 -12.19
N LEU A 171 2.02 0.61 -12.32
CA LEU A 171 2.43 -0.55 -11.54
C LEU A 171 3.70 -0.25 -10.76
N ILE A 172 3.71 -0.61 -9.49
CA ILE A 172 4.92 -0.71 -8.69
C ILE A 172 5.16 -2.21 -8.40
N ASP A 173 6.20 -2.76 -8.98
CA ASP A 173 6.56 -4.17 -8.78
C ASP A 173 7.29 -4.36 -7.45
N LEU A 174 6.53 -4.34 -6.35
CA LEU A 174 7.09 -4.45 -5.00
C LEU A 174 7.73 -5.81 -4.74
N GLU A 175 7.19 -6.90 -5.27
CA GLU A 175 7.82 -8.22 -5.14
C GLU A 175 9.27 -8.16 -5.64
N TYR A 176 9.47 -7.75 -6.88
CA TYR A 176 10.80 -7.64 -7.48
C TYR A 176 11.75 -6.77 -6.65
N HIS A 177 11.29 -5.59 -6.24
CA HIS A 177 12.13 -4.65 -5.51
C HIS A 177 12.42 -5.09 -4.08
N THR A 178 11.50 -5.77 -3.42
CA THR A 178 11.73 -6.30 -2.07
C THR A 178 12.54 -7.59 -2.10
N GLU A 179 12.45 -8.41 -3.15
CA GLU A 179 13.40 -9.51 -3.37
C GLU A 179 14.83 -8.99 -3.50
N LEU A 180 15.06 -7.94 -4.26
CA LEU A 180 16.38 -7.29 -4.34
C LEU A 180 16.84 -6.74 -2.99
N LEU A 181 15.93 -6.15 -2.22
CA LEU A 181 16.22 -5.67 -0.87
C LEU A 181 16.64 -6.82 0.04
N GLU A 182 15.85 -7.90 0.12
CA GLU A 182 16.14 -9.08 0.92
C GLU A 182 17.51 -9.68 0.56
N GLN A 183 17.78 -9.88 -0.74
CA GLN A 183 19.04 -10.42 -1.22
C GLN A 183 20.23 -9.51 -0.89
N SER A 184 20.05 -8.18 -0.95
CA SER A 184 21.12 -7.24 -0.61
C SER A 184 21.54 -7.31 0.87
N TYR A 185 20.59 -7.63 1.75
CA TYR A 185 20.86 -7.88 3.18
C TYR A 185 21.37 -9.29 3.44
N GLY A 186 21.01 -10.26 2.63
CA GLY A 186 21.31 -11.68 2.82
C GLY A 186 20.55 -12.33 3.98
N PRO A 187 20.69 -13.67 4.15
CA PRO A 187 19.83 -14.44 5.05
C PRO A 187 19.81 -13.97 6.51
N GLU A 188 20.97 -13.55 7.03
CA GLU A 188 21.02 -13.16 8.45
C GLU A 188 20.62 -11.70 8.69
N LYS A 189 21.14 -10.77 7.88
CA LYS A 189 20.85 -9.34 8.10
C LYS A 189 19.43 -8.95 7.74
N SER A 190 18.78 -9.67 6.80
CA SER A 190 17.40 -9.40 6.42
C SER A 190 16.40 -9.67 7.56
N LYS A 191 16.75 -10.46 8.57
CA LYS A 191 15.93 -10.63 9.78
C LYS A 191 15.54 -9.31 10.43
N GLN A 192 16.38 -8.28 10.33
CA GLN A 192 16.08 -6.95 10.89
C GLN A 192 14.99 -6.18 10.13
N LEU A 193 14.64 -6.61 8.91
CA LEU A 193 13.53 -6.06 8.14
C LEU A 193 12.19 -6.66 8.60
N HIS A 194 12.23 -7.77 9.31
CA HIS A 194 11.10 -8.56 9.77
C HIS A 194 11.05 -8.67 11.30
N LEU A 195 10.18 -9.55 11.82
CA LEU A 195 9.97 -9.66 13.27
C LEU A 195 10.74 -10.86 13.82
N HIS A 196 12.01 -10.68 14.07
CA HIS A 196 12.88 -11.66 14.68
C HIS A 196 13.39 -11.13 16.03
N PHE A 197 12.87 -11.66 17.13
CA PHE A 197 13.19 -11.27 18.49
C PHE A 197 13.34 -12.50 19.37
N LYS A 198 14.28 -12.44 20.31
CA LYS A 198 14.35 -13.39 21.42
C LYS A 198 13.41 -12.99 22.54
N ALA A 199 12.99 -13.96 23.35
CA ALA A 199 12.16 -13.72 24.51
C ALA A 199 12.78 -12.62 25.41
N GLY A 200 11.99 -11.59 25.70
CA GLY A 200 12.42 -10.44 26.50
C GLY A 200 13.27 -9.39 25.79
N GLU A 201 13.67 -9.60 24.54
CA GLU A 201 14.41 -8.60 23.73
C GLU A 201 13.51 -7.40 23.38
N ASN A 202 12.24 -7.64 23.18
CA ASN A 202 11.24 -6.61 22.98
C ASN A 202 10.07 -6.79 23.95
N ALA A 203 9.70 -5.72 24.65
CA ALA A 203 8.63 -5.76 25.66
C ALA A 203 7.24 -6.11 25.09
N TYR A 204 7.07 -6.10 23.77
CA TYR A 204 5.82 -6.47 23.09
C TYR A 204 5.68 -7.99 22.91
N TYR A 205 6.80 -8.74 22.92
CA TYR A 205 6.84 -10.18 22.79
C TYR A 205 7.49 -10.84 24.00
N ASP A 206 6.73 -11.64 24.73
CA ASP A 206 7.18 -12.42 25.90
C ASP A 206 7.90 -13.71 25.50
N LYS A 207 7.80 -14.12 24.24
CA LYS A 207 8.39 -15.33 23.66
C LYS A 207 9.21 -15.01 22.41
N ASP A 208 10.06 -15.96 22.01
CA ASP A 208 10.75 -15.86 20.73
C ASP A 208 9.75 -15.62 19.61
N LYS A 209 10.04 -14.65 18.77
CA LYS A 209 9.29 -14.33 17.55
C LYS A 209 10.19 -14.56 16.34
N ALA A 210 9.72 -15.33 15.38
CA ALA A 210 10.35 -15.53 14.07
C ALA A 210 9.25 -15.42 13.01
N ASP A 211 9.21 -14.31 12.31
CA ASP A 211 8.17 -14.00 11.32
C ASP A 211 8.84 -13.38 10.10
N ASP A 212 8.84 -14.13 9.03
CA ASP A 212 9.49 -13.80 7.76
C ASP A 212 8.55 -13.09 6.77
N THR A 213 7.36 -12.69 7.22
CA THR A 213 6.34 -12.01 6.41
C THR A 213 6.13 -10.57 6.83
N HIS A 214 5.87 -10.35 8.14
CA HIS A 214 5.52 -9.02 8.63
C HIS A 214 6.78 -8.18 8.86
N LEU A 215 6.62 -6.88 8.63
CA LEU A 215 7.74 -5.94 8.65
C LEU A 215 7.99 -5.38 10.05
N SER A 216 9.25 -5.23 10.41
CA SER A 216 9.68 -4.35 11.48
C SER A 216 9.49 -2.88 11.06
N LYS A 217 9.61 -1.93 11.99
CA LYS A 217 9.60 -0.49 11.64
C LYS A 217 10.65 -0.16 10.59
N LYS A 218 11.85 -0.76 10.68
CA LYS A 218 12.91 -0.60 9.68
C LYS A 218 12.47 -1.13 8.32
N GLY A 219 11.96 -2.36 8.26
CA GLY A 219 11.48 -2.95 7.01
C GLY A 219 10.36 -2.13 6.38
N ALA A 220 9.41 -1.65 7.18
CA ALA A 220 8.33 -0.79 6.70
C ALA A 220 8.85 0.52 6.08
N VAL A 221 9.86 1.16 6.68
CA VAL A 221 10.48 2.39 6.13
C VAL A 221 11.22 2.11 4.83
N GLU A 222 11.97 1.00 4.74
CA GLU A 222 12.66 0.59 3.50
C GLU A 222 11.65 0.36 2.36
N VAL A 223 10.55 -0.38 2.63
CA VAL A 223 9.50 -0.62 1.62
C VAL A 223 8.80 0.67 1.21
N ALA A 224 8.46 1.55 2.16
CA ALA A 224 7.88 2.86 1.84
C ALA A 224 8.82 3.70 0.98
N GLY A 225 10.12 3.66 1.27
CA GLY A 225 11.16 4.30 0.45
C GLY A 225 11.21 3.76 -0.98
N ILE A 226 11.09 2.43 -1.15
CA ILE A 226 10.98 1.79 -2.47
C ILE A 226 9.74 2.31 -3.21
N VAL A 227 8.56 2.33 -2.58
CA VAL A 227 7.32 2.84 -3.19
C VAL A 227 7.52 4.25 -3.72
N VAL A 228 8.07 5.15 -2.91
CA VAL A 228 8.31 6.55 -3.28
C VAL A 228 9.33 6.66 -4.42
N LYS A 229 10.41 5.89 -4.36
CA LYS A 229 11.44 5.84 -5.42
C LYS A 229 10.82 5.39 -6.74
N GLN A 230 10.00 4.33 -6.73
CA GLN A 230 9.35 3.82 -7.93
C GLN A 230 8.34 4.82 -8.49
N LEU A 231 7.53 5.46 -7.65
CA LEU A 231 6.60 6.51 -8.08
C LEU A 231 7.34 7.66 -8.80
N LYS A 232 8.53 8.06 -8.34
CA LYS A 232 9.31 9.15 -8.97
C LYS A 232 9.72 8.81 -10.41
N ILE A 233 10.03 7.55 -10.70
CA ILE A 233 10.55 7.12 -12.02
C ILE A 233 9.47 6.67 -13.00
N LEU A 234 8.27 6.30 -12.54
CA LEU A 234 7.16 5.90 -13.41
C LEU A 234 6.82 7.02 -14.40
N GLN A 235 6.75 6.68 -15.70
CA GLN A 235 6.43 7.63 -16.78
C GLN A 235 4.92 7.68 -17.04
N ASP A 236 4.14 8.16 -16.06
CA ASP A 236 2.69 8.32 -16.17
C ASP A 236 2.28 9.74 -15.77
N LYS A 237 1.60 10.42 -16.69
CA LYS A 237 1.15 11.81 -16.49
C LYS A 237 0.12 11.95 -15.36
N SER A 238 -0.65 10.92 -15.09
CA SER A 238 -1.63 10.93 -13.99
C SER A 238 -0.98 11.05 -12.61
N LEU A 239 0.31 10.69 -12.49
CA LEU A 239 1.08 10.72 -11.25
C LEU A 239 1.78 12.07 -10.98
N GLU A 240 1.76 13.02 -11.91
CA GLU A 240 2.53 14.27 -11.81
C GLU A 240 2.20 15.09 -10.55
N LYS A 241 0.91 15.14 -10.16
CA LYS A 241 0.49 15.84 -8.94
C LYS A 241 1.04 15.15 -7.68
N LEU A 242 1.02 13.83 -7.66
CA LEU A 242 1.55 13.03 -6.55
C LEU A 242 3.06 13.20 -6.45
N LYS A 243 3.78 13.11 -7.58
CA LYS A 243 5.24 13.28 -7.64
C LYS A 243 5.70 14.65 -7.15
N LYS A 244 5.02 15.74 -7.57
CA LYS A 244 5.32 17.10 -7.11
C LYS A 244 5.11 17.31 -5.61
N SER A 245 4.40 16.41 -4.96
CA SER A 245 4.12 16.47 -3.53
C SER A 245 5.06 15.58 -2.70
N MET A 246 6.01 14.88 -3.33
CA MET A 246 7.05 14.09 -2.64
C MET A 246 8.16 15.02 -2.11
N LYS A 247 8.70 14.64 -0.95
CA LYS A 247 9.86 15.28 -0.33
C LYS A 247 11.16 14.72 -0.86
#